data_6f942022b06d43ce5e0c61aff17be01a
#
_entry.id   6f942022b06d43ce5e0c61aff17be01a
#
_cell.length_a   1.000
_cell.length_b   1.000
_cell.length_c   1.000
_cell.angle_alpha   90.00
_cell.angle_beta   90.00
_cell.angle_gamma   90.00
#
_symmetry.space_group_name_H-M   'P 1'
#
loop_
_entity.id
_entity.type
_entity.pdbx_description
1 polymer ?
#
loop_
_entity_poly.entity_id
_entity_poly.type
_entity_poly.pdbx_seq_one_letter_code
_entity_poly.pdbx_strand_id
1 'polypeptide(L)'
;MSQLAGDATVNPPIETHERKKFRFDNRYIAPLFITCILLVGHLSYGILESYKKTALAIAVAIIAELILGRIFFGKWLNLASAYITGISVGILVRSPAYWPYALCSLISIMSKYVLRVKNRHIWNPSNFGIAVLLFLAPETMAVLSIQWGNNKWPIIVIWILGSIIIWRAKRFHICATYVGFFFVFAFLRSAITGHPWQAEVAPITGPMYQLFVFFMITDPKTTVRTKVGQCVVVFFVALAEFFLRLNEVVYAPIYALFLVGPAANLIEMWWDSRKTPKHVTA
;
A
#
# COMPACT_ATOMS: atom_id res chain seq x y z
N MET A 1 45.40 54.55 48.08
CA MET A 1 45.27 55.53 47.01
C MET A 1 44.76 54.75 45.78
N SER A 2 43.56 55.10 45.45
CA SER A 2 42.87 54.99 44.16
C SER A 2 42.96 53.66 43.40
N GLN A 3 41.92 52.86 43.60
CA GLN A 3 41.42 51.79 42.75
C GLN A 3 40.69 52.36 41.55
N LEU A 4 41.00 51.85 40.37
CA LEU A 4 40.15 52.02 39.21
C LEU A 4 39.52 50.64 38.86
N ALA A 5 38.26 50.49 39.16
CA ALA A 5 37.45 49.38 38.76
C ALA A 5 37.09 49.53 37.26
N GLY A 6 37.58 48.59 36.47
CA GLY A 6 37.16 48.44 35.06
C GLY A 6 35.85 47.68 34.98
N ASP A 7 34.84 48.36 34.54
CA ASP A 7 33.49 47.84 34.32
C ASP A 7 33.52 46.99 33.02
N ALA A 8 33.50 45.65 33.18
CA ALA A 8 33.39 44.71 32.05
C ALA A 8 31.91 44.59 31.69
N THR A 9 31.48 45.33 30.68
CA THR A 9 30.14 45.15 30.05
C THR A 9 30.09 43.80 29.37
N VAL A 10 29.48 42.83 30.03
CA VAL A 10 29.16 41.53 29.46
C VAL A 10 28.02 41.71 28.43
N ASN A 11 28.37 41.65 27.17
CA ASN A 11 27.35 41.58 26.12
C ASN A 11 26.55 40.27 26.23
N PRO A 12 25.22 40.31 26.22
CA PRO A 12 24.41 39.09 26.22
C PRO A 12 24.70 38.26 24.96
N PRO A 13 24.66 36.90 25.04
CA PRO A 13 24.92 36.07 23.88
C PRO A 13 23.86 36.33 22.82
N ILE A 14 24.34 36.59 21.61
CA ILE A 14 23.50 36.73 20.41
C ILE A 14 22.82 35.38 20.20
N GLU A 15 21.52 35.30 20.50
CA GLU A 15 20.69 34.18 20.12
C GLU A 15 20.66 34.07 18.59
N THR A 16 21.49 33.20 18.04
CA THR A 16 21.40 32.82 16.64
C THR A 16 20.11 32.04 16.46
N HIS A 17 19.06 32.69 15.96
CA HIS A 17 17.87 32.00 15.45
C HIS A 17 18.29 31.06 14.32
N GLU A 18 18.62 29.81 14.65
CA GLU A 18 18.73 28.76 13.64
C GLU A 18 17.40 28.68 12.90
N ARG A 19 17.39 29.17 11.65
CA ARG A 19 16.30 28.94 10.72
C ARG A 19 16.10 27.44 10.62
N LYS A 20 15.05 26.89 11.25
CA LYS A 20 14.63 25.50 11.07
C LYS A 20 14.52 25.25 9.57
N LYS A 21 15.51 24.58 8.97
CA LYS A 21 15.44 24.11 7.59
C LYS A 21 14.18 23.26 7.49
N PHE A 22 13.26 23.66 6.65
CA PHE A 22 12.03 22.92 6.37
C PHE A 22 12.44 21.56 5.79
N ARG A 23 12.51 20.55 6.65
CA ARG A 23 12.88 19.20 6.27
C ARG A 23 11.59 18.49 5.90
N PHE A 24 11.36 18.34 4.58
CA PHE A 24 10.19 17.61 4.08
C PHE A 24 10.22 16.19 4.67
N ASP A 25 9.15 15.81 5.40
CA ASP A 25 9.07 14.47 6.00
C ASP A 25 8.92 13.43 4.88
N ASN A 26 9.82 12.48 4.83
CA ASN A 26 9.86 11.39 3.83
C ASN A 26 8.54 10.59 3.77
N ARG A 27 7.71 10.66 4.81
CA ARG A 27 6.40 10.00 4.87
C ARG A 27 5.39 10.55 3.86
N TYR A 28 5.55 11.80 3.41
CA TYR A 28 4.65 12.44 2.44
C TYR A 28 5.10 12.27 1.00
N ILE A 29 6.29 11.72 0.75
CA ILE A 29 6.81 11.53 -0.61
C ILE A 29 5.92 10.56 -1.39
N ALA A 30 5.61 9.39 -0.83
CA ALA A 30 4.75 8.41 -1.49
C ALA A 30 3.33 8.95 -1.76
N PRO A 31 2.62 9.56 -0.76
CA PRO A 31 1.35 10.26 -1.03
C PRO A 31 1.42 11.27 -2.17
N LEU A 32 2.46 12.09 -2.20
CA LEU A 32 2.62 13.12 -3.24
C LEU A 32 2.76 12.48 -4.64
N PHE A 33 3.64 11.48 -4.79
CA PHE A 33 3.83 10.80 -6.06
C PHE A 33 2.55 10.09 -6.54
N ILE A 34 1.84 9.41 -5.62
CA ILE A 34 0.57 8.76 -5.95
C ILE A 34 -0.45 9.80 -6.43
N THR A 35 -0.52 10.95 -5.76
CA THR A 35 -1.42 12.04 -6.16
C THR A 35 -1.05 12.59 -7.54
N CYS A 36 0.23 12.78 -7.82
CA CYS A 36 0.69 13.20 -9.14
C CYS A 36 0.33 12.18 -10.23
N ILE A 37 0.57 10.88 -9.96
CA ILE A 37 0.20 9.79 -10.87
C ILE A 37 -1.31 9.80 -11.13
N LEU A 38 -2.10 9.95 -10.06
CA LEU A 38 -3.55 10.01 -10.14
C LEU A 38 -4.03 11.18 -11.00
N LEU A 39 -3.52 12.39 -10.73
CA LEU A 39 -3.92 13.60 -11.47
C LEU A 39 -3.54 13.51 -12.94
N VAL A 40 -2.28 13.19 -13.23
CA VAL A 40 -1.81 13.04 -14.62
C VAL A 40 -2.58 11.91 -15.33
N GLY A 41 -2.71 10.76 -14.68
CA GLY A 41 -3.44 9.62 -15.25
C GLY A 41 -4.91 9.93 -15.49
N HIS A 42 -5.56 10.68 -14.59
CA HIS A 42 -6.97 11.03 -14.77
C HIS A 42 -7.18 12.11 -15.84
N LEU A 43 -6.37 13.17 -15.83
CA LEU A 43 -6.46 14.23 -16.84
C LEU A 43 -6.17 13.71 -18.25
N SER A 44 -5.26 12.75 -18.37
CA SER A 44 -4.87 12.19 -19.67
C SER A 44 -5.76 11.04 -20.14
N TYR A 45 -6.32 10.23 -19.22
CA TYR A 45 -6.92 8.92 -19.55
C TYR A 45 -8.20 8.61 -18.80
N GLY A 46 -8.72 9.50 -17.96
CA GLY A 46 -9.98 9.28 -17.23
C GLY A 46 -9.96 8.09 -16.25
N ILE A 47 -8.83 7.84 -15.57
CA ILE A 47 -8.66 6.67 -14.68
C ILE A 47 -9.70 6.60 -13.57
N LEU A 48 -10.10 7.76 -13.03
CA LEU A 48 -11.10 7.82 -11.97
C LEU A 48 -12.50 7.72 -12.56
N GLU A 49 -13.35 6.93 -11.94
CA GLU A 49 -14.76 6.90 -12.28
C GLU A 49 -15.46 8.22 -11.90
N SER A 50 -15.10 8.79 -10.74
CA SER A 50 -15.67 10.05 -10.26
C SER A 50 -14.76 10.70 -9.22
N TYR A 51 -14.48 12.00 -9.38
CA TYR A 51 -13.79 12.79 -8.36
C TYR A 51 -14.52 12.79 -7.03
N LYS A 52 -15.86 12.86 -7.06
CA LYS A 52 -16.70 12.88 -5.84
C LYS A 52 -16.59 11.58 -5.07
N LYS A 53 -16.60 10.43 -5.75
CA LYS A 53 -16.44 9.11 -5.13
C LYS A 53 -15.05 8.93 -4.55
N THR A 54 -14.01 9.35 -5.27
CA THR A 54 -12.63 9.32 -4.77
C THR A 54 -12.43 10.25 -3.57
N ALA A 55 -12.96 11.47 -3.63
CA ALA A 55 -12.93 12.40 -2.50
C ALA A 55 -13.64 11.84 -1.27
N LEU A 56 -14.79 11.18 -1.46
CA LEU A 56 -15.52 10.49 -0.40
C LEU A 56 -14.66 9.39 0.24
N ALA A 57 -14.02 8.54 -0.58
CA ALA A 57 -13.16 7.47 -0.09
C ALA A 57 -12.01 8.01 0.77
N ILE A 58 -11.35 9.09 0.31
CA ILE A 58 -10.27 9.77 1.04
C ILE A 58 -10.80 10.38 2.34
N ALA A 59 -11.92 11.12 2.28
CA ALA A 59 -12.49 11.77 3.44
C ALA A 59 -12.88 10.76 4.53
N VAL A 60 -13.56 9.67 4.16
CA VAL A 60 -13.94 8.59 5.10
C VAL A 60 -12.69 7.93 5.69
N ALA A 61 -11.66 7.65 4.88
CA ALA A 61 -10.42 7.07 5.39
C ALA A 61 -9.73 8.00 6.41
N ILE A 62 -9.66 9.30 6.14
CA ILE A 62 -9.05 10.29 7.05
C ILE A 62 -9.87 10.42 8.33
N ILE A 63 -11.20 10.57 8.23
CA ILE A 63 -12.09 10.71 9.40
C ILE A 63 -12.01 9.46 10.27
N ALA A 64 -12.07 8.26 9.67
CA ALA A 64 -11.93 7.00 10.38
C ALA A 64 -10.58 6.89 11.10
N GLU A 65 -9.47 7.28 10.46
CA GLU A 65 -8.14 7.29 11.08
C GLU A 65 -8.06 8.24 12.27
N LEU A 66 -8.64 9.45 12.16
CA LEU A 66 -8.67 10.42 13.25
C LEU A 66 -9.47 9.89 14.44
N ILE A 67 -10.67 9.37 14.20
CA ILE A 67 -11.55 8.85 15.24
C ILE A 67 -10.92 7.64 15.92
N LEU A 68 -10.54 6.62 15.13
CA LEU A 68 -10.00 5.38 15.68
C LEU A 68 -8.62 5.60 16.32
N GLY A 69 -7.77 6.45 15.74
CA GLY A 69 -6.50 6.82 16.33
C GLY A 69 -6.66 7.46 17.70
N ARG A 70 -7.68 8.33 17.86
CA ARG A 70 -8.01 8.95 19.15
C ARG A 70 -8.56 7.95 20.16
N ILE A 71 -9.46 7.06 19.72
CA ILE A 71 -10.07 6.04 20.59
C ILE A 71 -9.04 5.02 21.07
N PHE A 72 -8.27 4.43 20.14
CA PHE A 72 -7.37 3.30 20.46
C PHE A 72 -6.01 3.72 21.05
N PHE A 73 -5.51 4.90 20.71
CA PHE A 73 -4.16 5.33 21.09
C PHE A 73 -4.11 6.66 21.85
N GLY A 74 -5.21 7.38 21.97
CA GLY A 74 -5.26 8.70 22.62
C GLY A 74 -4.47 9.79 21.87
N LYS A 75 -4.01 9.54 20.64
CA LYS A 75 -3.09 10.40 19.88
C LYS A 75 -3.64 10.72 18.50
N TRP A 76 -3.26 11.88 17.96
CA TRP A 76 -3.43 12.19 16.55
C TRP A 76 -2.35 11.50 15.75
N LEU A 77 -2.74 10.56 14.92
CA LEU A 77 -1.81 9.79 14.08
C LEU A 77 -1.52 10.51 12.76
N ASN A 78 -0.41 10.11 12.11
CA ASN A 78 -0.07 10.64 10.79
C ASN A 78 -1.06 10.14 9.73
N LEU A 79 -1.68 11.08 9.01
CA LEU A 79 -2.74 10.81 8.05
C LEU A 79 -2.25 10.27 6.69
N ALA A 80 -0.93 10.25 6.44
CA ALA A 80 -0.38 9.80 5.16
C ALA A 80 -0.84 8.38 4.78
N SER A 81 -0.90 7.46 5.75
CA SER A 81 -1.36 6.10 5.53
C SER A 81 -2.86 6.02 5.22
N ALA A 82 -3.68 6.84 5.88
CA ALA A 82 -5.12 6.91 5.61
C ALA A 82 -5.39 7.50 4.23
N TYR A 83 -4.67 8.55 3.87
CA TYR A 83 -4.73 9.17 2.56
C TYR A 83 -4.40 8.18 1.42
N ILE A 84 -3.29 7.42 1.57
CA ILE A 84 -2.92 6.37 0.60
C ILE A 84 -4.01 5.30 0.50
N THR A 85 -4.59 4.88 1.63
CA THR A 85 -5.68 3.90 1.64
C THR A 85 -6.91 4.43 0.91
N GLY A 86 -7.32 5.67 1.19
CA GLY A 86 -8.47 6.32 0.54
C GLY A 86 -8.27 6.50 -0.97
N ILE A 87 -7.08 6.92 -1.41
CA ILE A 87 -6.74 6.99 -2.83
C ILE A 87 -6.80 5.61 -3.49
N SER A 88 -6.22 4.58 -2.85
CA SER A 88 -6.22 3.21 -3.40
C SER A 88 -7.65 2.70 -3.58
N VAL A 89 -8.53 2.94 -2.61
CA VAL A 89 -9.96 2.63 -2.72
C VAL A 89 -10.60 3.43 -3.85
N GLY A 90 -10.36 4.73 -3.91
CA GLY A 90 -10.94 5.61 -4.95
C GLY A 90 -10.54 5.25 -6.38
N ILE A 91 -9.33 4.71 -6.57
CA ILE A 91 -8.84 4.25 -7.88
C ILE A 91 -9.36 2.86 -8.22
N LEU A 92 -9.31 1.94 -7.24
CA LEU A 92 -9.57 0.52 -7.51
C LEU A 92 -11.03 0.14 -7.47
N VAL A 93 -11.83 0.72 -6.59
CA VAL A 93 -13.25 0.42 -6.48
C VAL A 93 -14.01 1.00 -7.68
N ARG A 94 -14.90 0.19 -8.24
CA ARG A 94 -15.87 0.55 -9.28
C ARG A 94 -17.26 0.19 -8.82
N SER A 95 -18.13 1.19 -8.73
CA SER A 95 -19.53 1.02 -8.35
C SER A 95 -20.36 2.21 -8.79
N PRO A 96 -21.60 2.02 -9.29
CA PRO A 96 -22.50 3.12 -9.57
C PRO A 96 -22.88 3.90 -8.30
N ALA A 97 -22.91 3.24 -7.14
CA ALA A 97 -23.26 3.82 -5.85
C ALA A 97 -22.07 4.46 -5.13
N TYR A 98 -22.34 5.34 -4.17
CA TYR A 98 -21.33 5.99 -3.33
C TYR A 98 -20.93 5.17 -2.11
N TRP A 99 -21.86 4.39 -1.55
CA TRP A 99 -21.66 3.66 -0.31
C TRP A 99 -20.50 2.63 -0.36
N PRO A 100 -20.20 1.93 -1.49
CA PRO A 100 -19.07 1.00 -1.51
C PRO A 100 -17.72 1.70 -1.30
N TYR A 101 -17.57 2.93 -1.79
CA TYR A 101 -16.35 3.71 -1.57
C TYR A 101 -16.18 4.09 -0.10
N ALA A 102 -17.26 4.53 0.55
CA ALA A 102 -17.24 4.87 1.96
C ALA A 102 -17.00 3.63 2.84
N LEU A 103 -17.76 2.56 2.61
CA LEU A 103 -17.68 1.33 3.41
C LEU A 103 -16.34 0.62 3.23
N CYS A 104 -15.82 0.54 1.99
CA CYS A 104 -14.50 -0.04 1.71
C CYS A 104 -13.40 0.74 2.46
N SER A 105 -13.41 2.06 2.42
CA SER A 105 -12.46 2.90 3.15
C SER A 105 -12.56 2.71 4.65
N LEU A 106 -13.78 2.66 5.19
CA LEU A 106 -14.03 2.44 6.61
C LEU A 106 -13.50 1.08 7.07
N ILE A 107 -13.85 -0.01 6.38
CA ILE A 107 -13.38 -1.37 6.66
C ILE A 107 -11.85 -1.44 6.56
N SER A 108 -11.26 -0.82 5.53
CA SER A 108 -9.82 -0.75 5.35
C SER A 108 -9.12 -0.12 6.55
N ILE A 109 -9.60 1.01 7.03
CA ILE A 109 -9.00 1.68 8.18
C ILE A 109 -9.27 0.91 9.47
N MET A 110 -10.50 0.41 9.68
CA MET A 110 -10.84 -0.40 10.86
C MET A 110 -9.93 -1.63 11.00
N SER A 111 -9.58 -2.29 9.89
CA SER A 111 -8.69 -3.46 9.92
C SER A 111 -7.34 -3.17 10.58
N LYS A 112 -6.81 -1.95 10.46
CA LYS A 112 -5.56 -1.51 11.09
C LYS A 112 -5.62 -1.48 12.61
N TYR A 113 -6.80 -1.33 13.18
CA TYR A 113 -7.03 -1.20 14.62
C TYR A 113 -7.52 -2.49 15.25
N VAL A 114 -8.45 -3.17 14.59
CA VAL A 114 -9.10 -4.37 15.10
C VAL A 114 -8.25 -5.63 14.83
N LEU A 115 -7.69 -5.74 13.63
CA LEU A 115 -6.96 -6.94 13.21
C LEU A 115 -5.45 -6.78 13.45
N ARG A 116 -5.08 -6.76 14.74
CA ARG A 116 -3.68 -6.62 15.17
C ARG A 116 -3.22 -7.83 15.96
N VAL A 117 -1.99 -8.24 15.68
CA VAL A 117 -1.28 -9.25 16.45
C VAL A 117 0.05 -8.66 16.90
N LYS A 118 0.37 -8.71 18.19
CA LYS A 118 1.60 -8.14 18.79
C LYS A 118 1.85 -6.68 18.35
N ASN A 119 0.82 -5.83 18.39
CA ASN A 119 0.85 -4.42 17.98
C ASN A 119 1.08 -4.14 16.49
N ARG A 120 1.01 -5.16 15.63
CA ARG A 120 1.21 -5.05 14.19
C ARG A 120 -0.07 -5.46 13.46
N HIS A 121 -0.56 -4.65 12.51
CA HIS A 121 -1.64 -5.10 11.63
C HIS A 121 -1.07 -6.06 10.60
N ILE A 122 -1.83 -7.11 10.28
CA ILE A 122 -1.36 -8.25 9.49
C ILE A 122 -1.80 -8.21 8.03
N TRP A 123 -2.84 -7.44 7.70
CA TRP A 123 -3.30 -7.21 6.33
C TRP A 123 -2.90 -5.83 5.81
N ASN A 124 -2.64 -5.73 4.52
CA ASN A 124 -2.64 -4.43 3.85
C ASN A 124 -4.07 -3.85 3.92
N PRO A 125 -4.27 -2.62 4.44
CA PRO A 125 -5.60 -2.11 4.73
C PRO A 125 -6.50 -2.01 3.50
N SER A 126 -6.00 -1.42 2.41
CA SER A 126 -6.80 -1.27 1.19
C SER A 126 -7.12 -2.62 0.54
N ASN A 127 -6.16 -3.55 0.53
CA ASN A 127 -6.40 -4.91 0.03
C ASN A 127 -7.47 -5.62 0.87
N PHE A 128 -7.42 -5.48 2.20
CA PHE A 128 -8.40 -6.07 3.10
C PHE A 128 -9.81 -5.55 2.83
N GLY A 129 -9.98 -4.22 2.80
CA GLY A 129 -11.30 -3.62 2.56
C GLY A 129 -11.89 -3.98 1.21
N ILE A 130 -11.06 -4.00 0.16
CA ILE A 130 -11.48 -4.39 -1.19
C ILE A 130 -11.87 -5.87 -1.22
N ALA A 131 -11.04 -6.76 -0.69
CA ALA A 131 -11.34 -8.20 -0.68
C ALA A 131 -12.62 -8.52 0.09
N VAL A 132 -12.79 -7.94 1.28
CA VAL A 132 -13.99 -8.13 2.11
C VAL A 132 -15.25 -7.63 1.38
N LEU A 133 -15.18 -6.46 0.76
CA LEU A 133 -16.36 -5.91 0.10
C LEU A 133 -16.70 -6.66 -1.19
N LEU A 134 -15.72 -7.14 -1.93
CA LEU A 134 -15.93 -8.04 -3.08
C LEU A 134 -16.62 -9.35 -2.65
N PHE A 135 -16.35 -9.81 -1.45
CA PHE A 135 -16.98 -11.02 -0.89
C PHE A 135 -18.42 -10.78 -0.42
N LEU A 136 -18.66 -9.63 0.23
CA LEU A 136 -19.94 -9.31 0.85
C LEU A 136 -20.95 -8.69 -0.13
N ALA A 137 -20.48 -8.01 -1.16
CA ALA A 137 -21.33 -7.26 -2.08
C ALA A 137 -20.82 -7.33 -3.54
N PRO A 138 -20.64 -8.55 -4.10
CA PRO A 138 -20.07 -8.75 -5.44
C PRO A 138 -20.92 -8.11 -6.53
N GLU A 139 -22.24 -8.03 -6.33
CA GLU A 139 -23.21 -7.45 -7.31
C GLU A 139 -23.10 -5.90 -7.40
N THR A 140 -22.55 -5.26 -6.38
CA THR A 140 -22.55 -3.79 -6.27
C THR A 140 -21.17 -3.18 -6.45
N MET A 141 -20.13 -4.00 -6.41
CA MET A 141 -18.75 -3.55 -6.47
C MET A 141 -17.93 -4.42 -7.41
N ALA A 142 -17.12 -3.76 -8.24
CA ALA A 142 -16.07 -4.37 -9.04
C ALA A 142 -14.72 -3.69 -8.73
N VAL A 143 -13.64 -4.30 -9.17
CA VAL A 143 -12.32 -3.66 -9.15
C VAL A 143 -11.94 -3.21 -10.55
N LEU A 144 -11.21 -2.10 -10.63
CA LEU A 144 -10.70 -1.55 -11.87
C LEU A 144 -9.97 -2.62 -12.69
N SER A 145 -10.55 -2.96 -13.84
CA SER A 145 -10.01 -3.96 -14.77
C SER A 145 -9.57 -3.36 -16.11
N ILE A 146 -9.53 -2.03 -16.20
CA ILE A 146 -9.15 -1.33 -17.43
C ILE A 146 -7.70 -1.70 -17.77
N GLN A 147 -7.48 -2.01 -19.03
CA GLN A 147 -6.16 -2.14 -19.63
C GLN A 147 -5.89 -0.90 -20.51
N TRP A 148 -4.65 -0.45 -20.55
CA TRP A 148 -4.28 0.73 -21.33
C TRP A 148 -4.37 0.53 -22.85
N GLY A 149 -4.69 -0.67 -23.31
CA GLY A 149 -4.73 -1.04 -24.71
C GLY A 149 -3.39 -0.77 -25.41
N ASN A 150 -3.43 -0.09 -26.55
CA ASN A 150 -2.23 0.29 -27.30
C ASN A 150 -1.52 1.54 -26.74
N ASN A 151 -2.04 2.17 -25.71
CA ASN A 151 -1.45 3.38 -25.15
C ASN A 151 -0.34 3.03 -24.15
N LYS A 152 0.91 3.11 -24.62
CA LYS A 152 2.10 2.73 -23.85
C LYS A 152 2.56 3.79 -22.87
N TRP A 153 2.21 5.07 -23.09
CA TRP A 153 2.73 6.19 -22.28
C TRP A 153 2.32 6.12 -20.80
N PRO A 154 1.07 5.86 -20.43
CA PRO A 154 0.70 5.73 -19.03
C PRO A 154 1.45 4.60 -18.33
N ILE A 155 1.61 3.47 -19.02
CA ILE A 155 2.35 2.32 -18.50
C ILE A 155 3.78 2.74 -18.17
N ILE A 156 4.48 3.35 -19.12
CA ILE A 156 5.88 3.78 -18.95
C ILE A 156 6.02 4.77 -17.80
N VAL A 157 5.15 5.78 -17.73
CA VAL A 157 5.19 6.80 -16.67
C VAL A 157 4.99 6.17 -15.29
N ILE A 158 3.99 5.29 -15.14
CA ILE A 158 3.71 4.64 -13.85
C ILE A 158 4.84 3.69 -13.46
N TRP A 159 5.40 2.94 -14.42
CA TRP A 159 6.53 2.06 -14.14
C TRP A 159 7.79 2.83 -13.72
N ILE A 160 8.10 3.97 -14.35
CA ILE A 160 9.22 4.82 -13.95
C ILE A 160 9.00 5.38 -12.53
N LEU A 161 7.86 6.02 -12.29
CA LEU A 161 7.57 6.64 -10.99
C LEU A 161 7.46 5.59 -9.89
N GLY A 162 6.78 4.48 -10.14
CA GLY A 162 6.70 3.34 -9.23
C GLY A 162 8.07 2.77 -8.90
N SER A 163 8.92 2.57 -9.91
CA SER A 163 10.30 2.08 -9.73
C SER A 163 11.15 3.00 -8.86
N ILE A 164 11.03 4.32 -9.02
CA ILE A 164 11.71 5.30 -8.17
C ILE A 164 11.26 5.17 -6.71
N ILE A 165 9.95 5.01 -6.48
CA ILE A 165 9.39 4.87 -5.14
C ILE A 165 9.89 3.58 -4.47
N ILE A 166 9.81 2.44 -5.15
CA ILE A 166 10.22 1.15 -4.58
C ILE A 166 11.74 1.05 -4.39
N TRP A 167 12.52 1.71 -5.24
CA TRP A 167 13.96 1.78 -5.07
C TRP A 167 14.32 2.57 -3.81
N ARG A 168 13.72 3.76 -3.62
CA ARG A 168 13.89 4.53 -2.38
C ARG A 168 13.42 3.77 -1.14
N ALA A 169 12.34 3.00 -1.26
CA ALA A 169 11.85 2.14 -0.20
C ALA A 169 12.70 0.87 0.01
N LYS A 170 13.72 0.61 -0.83
CA LYS A 170 14.55 -0.62 -0.84
C LYS A 170 13.72 -1.91 -0.98
N ARG A 171 12.65 -1.86 -1.80
CA ARG A 171 11.67 -2.95 -2.01
C ARG A 171 11.67 -3.52 -3.43
N PHE A 172 12.64 -3.15 -4.26
CA PHE A 172 12.71 -3.58 -5.66
C PHE A 172 12.67 -5.10 -5.84
N HIS A 173 13.33 -5.85 -4.94
CA HIS A 173 13.35 -7.32 -4.97
C HIS A 173 11.95 -7.94 -4.86
N ILE A 174 11.02 -7.33 -4.12
CA ILE A 174 9.62 -7.79 -4.00
C ILE A 174 8.93 -7.69 -5.36
N CYS A 175 8.98 -6.51 -5.98
CA CYS A 175 8.37 -6.28 -7.28
C CYS A 175 8.97 -7.17 -8.36
N ALA A 176 10.32 -7.26 -8.41
CA ALA A 176 11.02 -8.10 -9.39
C ALA A 176 10.66 -9.58 -9.24
N THR A 177 10.58 -10.08 -8.01
CA THR A 177 10.16 -11.46 -7.73
C THR A 177 8.73 -11.71 -8.19
N TYR A 178 7.79 -10.82 -7.82
CA TYR A 178 6.41 -10.98 -8.23
C TYR A 178 6.25 -10.96 -9.75
N VAL A 179 6.81 -9.94 -10.41
CA VAL A 179 6.72 -9.80 -11.87
C VAL A 179 7.35 -11.00 -12.57
N GLY A 180 8.53 -11.45 -12.11
CA GLY A 180 9.19 -12.63 -12.66
C GLY A 180 8.31 -13.89 -12.59
N PHE A 181 7.77 -14.20 -11.41
CA PHE A 181 6.90 -15.36 -11.24
C PHE A 181 5.54 -15.19 -11.91
N PHE A 182 5.01 -13.96 -11.98
CA PHE A 182 3.80 -13.70 -12.76
C PHE A 182 3.97 -14.11 -14.22
N PHE A 183 5.10 -13.77 -14.87
CA PHE A 183 5.39 -14.19 -16.25
C PHE A 183 5.56 -15.70 -16.35
N VAL A 184 6.32 -16.34 -15.46
CA VAL A 184 6.47 -17.79 -15.42
C VAL A 184 5.11 -18.48 -15.33
N PHE A 185 4.27 -18.06 -14.41
CA PHE A 185 2.94 -18.63 -14.23
C PHE A 185 1.97 -18.27 -15.35
N ALA A 186 2.12 -17.12 -16.02
CA ALA A 186 1.36 -16.80 -17.22
C ALA A 186 1.70 -17.75 -18.36
N PHE A 187 2.97 -18.08 -18.54
CA PHE A 187 3.39 -19.12 -19.49
C PHE A 187 2.80 -20.50 -19.18
N LEU A 188 2.86 -20.89 -17.91
CA LEU A 188 2.28 -22.18 -17.48
C LEU A 188 0.75 -22.21 -17.70
N ARG A 189 0.04 -21.11 -17.40
CA ARG A 189 -1.40 -21.02 -17.68
C ARG A 189 -1.68 -21.17 -19.17
N SER A 190 -0.96 -20.43 -20.01
CA SER A 190 -1.08 -20.55 -21.47
C SER A 190 -0.93 -21.98 -21.95
N ALA A 191 0.06 -22.70 -21.41
CA ALA A 191 0.29 -24.11 -21.76
C ALA A 191 -0.83 -25.04 -21.29
N ILE A 192 -1.46 -24.76 -20.14
CA ILE A 192 -2.52 -25.59 -19.56
C ILE A 192 -3.87 -25.29 -20.23
N THR A 193 -4.19 -24.00 -20.43
CA THR A 193 -5.51 -23.57 -20.93
C THR A 193 -5.60 -23.50 -22.43
N GLY A 194 -4.46 -23.45 -23.14
CA GLY A 194 -4.40 -23.23 -24.59
C GLY A 194 -4.64 -21.76 -25.00
N HIS A 195 -4.80 -20.83 -24.04
CA HIS A 195 -4.95 -19.42 -24.35
C HIS A 195 -3.64 -18.82 -24.86
N PRO A 196 -3.66 -17.80 -25.74
CA PRO A 196 -2.47 -17.09 -26.15
C PRO A 196 -1.74 -16.49 -24.95
N TRP A 197 -0.42 -16.68 -24.85
CA TRP A 197 0.37 -16.18 -23.72
C TRP A 197 0.26 -14.64 -23.54
N GLN A 198 0.04 -13.90 -24.64
CA GLN A 198 -0.17 -12.46 -24.60
C GLN A 198 -1.42 -12.10 -23.79
N ALA A 199 -2.50 -12.89 -23.90
CA ALA A 199 -3.71 -12.69 -23.14
C ALA A 199 -3.48 -12.93 -21.63
N GLU A 200 -2.66 -13.96 -21.31
CA GLU A 200 -2.32 -14.28 -19.92
C GLU A 200 -1.43 -13.22 -19.26
N VAL A 201 -0.61 -12.52 -20.04
CA VAL A 201 0.27 -11.45 -19.56
C VAL A 201 -0.42 -10.07 -19.56
N ALA A 202 -1.38 -9.85 -20.43
CA ALA A 202 -2.03 -8.54 -20.61
C ALA A 202 -2.46 -7.83 -19.30
N PRO A 203 -2.99 -8.53 -18.29
CA PRO A 203 -3.44 -7.89 -17.05
C PRO A 203 -2.37 -7.07 -16.31
N ILE A 204 -1.08 -7.43 -16.39
CA ILE A 204 0.00 -6.71 -15.71
C ILE A 204 0.19 -5.28 -16.27
N THR A 205 -0.29 -5.02 -17.46
CA THR A 205 -0.24 -3.69 -18.08
C THR A 205 -1.31 -2.75 -17.52
N GLY A 206 -2.34 -3.26 -16.85
CA GLY A 206 -3.42 -2.46 -16.31
C GLY A 206 -3.05 -1.72 -15.02
N PRO A 207 -3.73 -0.59 -14.73
CA PRO A 207 -3.44 0.23 -13.55
C PRO A 207 -3.67 -0.50 -12.21
N MET A 208 -4.60 -1.44 -12.17
CA MET A 208 -4.83 -2.28 -10.97
C MET A 208 -3.55 -3.06 -10.61
N TYR A 209 -2.96 -3.75 -11.56
CA TYR A 209 -1.73 -4.51 -11.33
C TYR A 209 -0.55 -3.63 -10.98
N GLN A 210 -0.45 -2.46 -11.59
CA GLN A 210 0.60 -1.50 -11.30
C GLN A 210 0.50 -0.99 -9.86
N LEU A 211 -0.70 -0.66 -9.39
CA LEU A 211 -0.94 -0.29 -7.99
C LEU A 211 -0.68 -1.47 -7.05
N PHE A 212 -1.09 -2.67 -7.43
CA PHE A 212 -0.83 -3.88 -6.66
C PHE A 212 0.67 -4.12 -6.49
N VAL A 213 1.44 -4.10 -7.59
CA VAL A 213 2.88 -4.37 -7.59
C VAL A 213 3.68 -3.31 -6.84
N PHE A 214 3.36 -2.02 -7.03
CA PHE A 214 4.16 -0.95 -6.45
C PHE A 214 3.75 -0.56 -5.03
N PHE A 215 2.50 -0.76 -4.62
CA PHE A 215 1.99 -0.20 -3.37
C PHE A 215 1.34 -1.19 -2.42
N MET A 216 0.70 -2.25 -2.94
CA MET A 216 0.01 -3.22 -2.07
C MET A 216 0.94 -4.31 -1.56
N ILE A 217 1.63 -5.00 -2.48
CA ILE A 217 2.52 -6.12 -2.14
C ILE A 217 3.81 -5.65 -1.45
N THR A 218 4.18 -4.39 -1.62
CA THR A 218 5.39 -3.77 -1.05
C THR A 218 5.15 -3.06 0.29
N ASP A 219 3.94 -3.10 0.85
CA ASP A 219 3.64 -2.40 2.11
C ASP A 219 4.58 -2.86 3.23
N PRO A 220 5.42 -1.94 3.78
CA PRO A 220 6.44 -2.31 4.76
C PRO A 220 5.88 -2.81 6.09
N LYS A 221 4.63 -2.47 6.41
CA LYS A 221 4.01 -2.85 7.68
C LYS A 221 3.41 -4.24 7.66
N THR A 222 3.06 -4.73 6.48
CA THR A 222 2.37 -6.02 6.29
C THR A 222 3.23 -7.07 5.60
N THR A 223 4.50 -6.75 5.32
CA THR A 223 5.47 -7.68 4.75
C THR A 223 6.40 -8.24 5.84
N VAL A 224 6.83 -9.49 5.71
CA VAL A 224 7.83 -10.12 6.60
C VAL A 224 9.16 -9.36 6.59
N ARG A 225 9.97 -9.52 7.66
CA ARG A 225 11.15 -8.66 7.89
C ARG A 225 12.34 -8.97 7.01
N THR A 226 12.59 -10.26 6.71
CA THR A 226 13.79 -10.67 5.97
C THR A 226 13.58 -10.56 4.46
N LYS A 227 14.60 -10.14 3.71
CA LYS A 227 14.52 -10.03 2.24
C LYS A 227 14.19 -11.36 1.56
N VAL A 228 14.82 -12.45 2.01
CA VAL A 228 14.54 -13.79 1.49
C VAL A 228 13.09 -14.18 1.79
N GLY A 229 12.64 -13.98 3.03
CA GLY A 229 11.24 -14.21 3.40
C GLY A 229 10.26 -13.41 2.55
N GLN A 230 10.59 -12.15 2.24
CA GLN A 230 9.77 -11.31 1.35
C GLN A 230 9.65 -11.92 -0.05
N CYS A 231 10.76 -12.39 -0.64
CA CYS A 231 10.72 -13.06 -1.95
C CYS A 231 9.90 -14.37 -1.89
N VAL A 232 10.07 -15.16 -0.83
CA VAL A 232 9.30 -16.40 -0.64
C VAL A 232 7.80 -16.13 -0.51
N VAL A 233 7.41 -15.15 0.30
CA VAL A 233 5.99 -14.76 0.46
C VAL A 233 5.41 -14.32 -0.87
N VAL A 234 6.13 -13.50 -1.61
CA VAL A 234 5.68 -12.96 -2.90
C VAL A 234 5.59 -14.05 -3.96
N PHE A 235 6.49 -15.03 -3.94
CA PHE A 235 6.35 -16.25 -4.75
C PHE A 235 5.02 -16.97 -4.44
N PHE A 236 4.69 -17.16 -3.16
CA PHE A 236 3.42 -17.80 -2.79
C PHE A 236 2.19 -16.95 -3.15
N VAL A 237 2.31 -15.62 -3.13
CA VAL A 237 1.23 -14.75 -3.65
C VAL A 237 1.02 -15.00 -5.14
N ALA A 238 2.10 -15.01 -5.94
CA ALA A 238 2.02 -15.28 -7.38
C ALA A 238 1.51 -16.71 -7.67
N LEU A 239 1.92 -17.68 -6.85
CA LEU A 239 1.44 -19.06 -6.96
C LEU A 239 -0.06 -19.19 -6.62
N ALA A 240 -0.52 -18.55 -5.55
CA ALA A 240 -1.93 -18.53 -5.19
C ALA A 240 -2.77 -17.85 -6.29
N GLU A 241 -2.27 -16.74 -6.84
CA GLU A 241 -2.88 -16.07 -7.98
C GLU A 241 -2.97 -16.99 -9.20
N PHE A 242 -1.92 -17.76 -9.49
CA PHE A 242 -1.91 -18.73 -10.58
C PHE A 242 -3.08 -19.73 -10.45
N PHE A 243 -3.25 -20.33 -9.28
CA PHE A 243 -4.37 -21.27 -9.06
C PHE A 243 -5.73 -20.60 -9.10
N LEU A 244 -5.86 -19.39 -8.54
CA LEU A 244 -7.11 -18.63 -8.60
C LEU A 244 -7.49 -18.31 -10.05
N ARG A 245 -6.52 -17.96 -10.89
CA ARG A 245 -6.74 -17.69 -12.32
C ARG A 245 -7.10 -18.93 -13.12
N LEU A 246 -6.52 -20.09 -12.80
CA LEU A 246 -6.93 -21.37 -13.41
C LEU A 246 -8.40 -21.71 -13.09
N ASN A 247 -8.92 -21.20 -11.96
CA ASN A 247 -10.32 -21.31 -11.58
C ASN A 247 -11.14 -20.07 -11.99
N GLU A 248 -10.67 -19.28 -12.95
CA GLU A 248 -11.35 -18.13 -13.54
C GLU A 248 -11.73 -17.02 -12.54
N VAL A 249 -11.05 -16.94 -11.39
CA VAL A 249 -11.27 -15.89 -10.40
C VAL A 249 -10.75 -14.55 -10.92
N VAL A 250 -11.66 -13.62 -11.18
CA VAL A 250 -11.38 -12.33 -11.83
C VAL A 250 -10.40 -11.46 -11.03
N TYR A 251 -10.56 -11.41 -9.72
CA TYR A 251 -9.76 -10.56 -8.83
C TYR A 251 -8.67 -11.33 -8.10
N ALA A 252 -8.08 -12.32 -8.77
CA ALA A 252 -7.10 -13.25 -8.24
C ALA A 252 -5.95 -12.61 -7.42
N PRO A 253 -5.26 -11.52 -7.85
CA PRO A 253 -4.17 -10.94 -7.07
C PRO A 253 -4.65 -10.36 -5.74
N ILE A 254 -5.86 -9.77 -5.69
CA ILE A 254 -6.43 -9.23 -4.46
C ILE A 254 -6.65 -10.34 -3.43
N TYR A 255 -7.27 -11.45 -3.86
CA TYR A 255 -7.52 -12.60 -2.99
C TYR A 255 -6.23 -13.35 -2.63
N ALA A 256 -5.28 -13.47 -3.56
CA ALA A 256 -3.98 -14.09 -3.29
C ALA A 256 -3.23 -13.36 -2.15
N LEU A 257 -3.14 -12.03 -2.23
CA LEU A 257 -2.50 -11.24 -1.18
C LEU A 257 -3.30 -11.27 0.13
N PHE A 258 -4.64 -11.27 0.04
CA PHE A 258 -5.53 -11.35 1.21
C PHE A 258 -5.31 -12.64 2.02
N LEU A 259 -5.04 -13.76 1.36
CA LEU A 259 -4.81 -15.06 1.99
C LEU A 259 -3.35 -15.24 2.44
N VAL A 260 -2.41 -15.03 1.53
CA VAL A 260 -0.98 -15.35 1.76
C VAL A 260 -0.31 -14.34 2.68
N GLY A 261 -0.61 -13.04 2.54
CA GLY A 261 0.02 -11.98 3.33
C GLY A 261 -0.09 -12.18 4.84
N PRO A 262 -1.31 -12.30 5.40
CA PRO A 262 -1.49 -12.52 6.83
C PRO A 262 -0.97 -13.88 7.29
N ALA A 263 -1.11 -14.95 6.49
CA ALA A 263 -0.56 -16.26 6.81
C ALA A 263 0.95 -16.20 7.01
N ALA A 264 1.67 -15.55 6.11
CA ALA A 264 3.12 -15.35 6.21
C ALA A 264 3.51 -14.54 7.45
N ASN A 265 2.79 -13.46 7.75
CA ASN A 265 3.03 -12.65 8.95
C ASN A 265 2.80 -13.45 10.24
N LEU A 266 1.76 -14.26 10.29
CA LEU A 266 1.47 -15.12 11.46
C LEU A 266 2.54 -16.18 11.64
N ILE A 267 3.00 -16.82 10.56
CA ILE A 267 4.09 -17.80 10.58
C ILE A 267 5.39 -17.13 11.08
N GLU A 268 5.75 -15.95 10.57
CA GLU A 268 6.93 -15.19 11.05
C GLU A 268 6.84 -14.92 12.56
N MET A 269 5.69 -14.41 13.03
CA MET A 269 5.49 -14.10 14.46
C MET A 269 5.53 -15.34 15.34
N TRP A 270 5.01 -16.46 14.86
CA TRP A 270 5.07 -17.74 15.56
C TRP A 270 6.53 -18.26 15.64
N TRP A 271 7.28 -18.17 14.53
CA TRP A 271 8.68 -18.57 14.49
C TRP A 271 9.54 -17.72 15.42
N ASP A 272 9.36 -16.40 15.40
CA ASP A 272 10.07 -15.47 16.28
C ASP A 272 9.78 -15.76 17.76
N SER A 273 8.54 -16.15 18.11
CA SER A 273 8.17 -16.48 19.48
C SER A 273 8.86 -17.75 20.02
N ARG A 274 9.24 -18.67 19.14
CA ARG A 274 9.98 -19.89 19.50
C ARG A 274 11.48 -19.65 19.67
N LYS A 275 12.03 -18.64 18.99
CA LYS A 275 13.46 -18.31 19.06
C LYS A 275 13.84 -17.50 20.30
N THR A 276 12.88 -16.79 20.92
CA THR A 276 13.14 -16.03 22.14
C THR A 276 12.97 -16.97 23.34
N PRO A 277 14.05 -17.34 24.07
CA PRO A 277 13.91 -18.11 25.29
C PRO A 277 13.04 -17.31 26.26
N LYS A 278 12.07 -17.95 26.89
CA LYS A 278 11.38 -17.39 28.05
C LYS A 278 12.44 -17.21 29.13
N HIS A 279 12.93 -16.00 29.38
CA HIS A 279 13.60 -15.69 30.62
C HIS A 279 12.57 -15.96 31.72
N VAL A 280 12.76 -17.11 32.37
CA VAL A 280 12.09 -17.44 33.62
C VAL A 280 12.67 -16.45 34.63
N THR A 281 11.91 -15.41 34.95
CA THR A 281 12.15 -14.63 36.17
C THR A 281 11.79 -15.53 37.32
N ALA A 282 12.82 -16.02 37.99
CA ALA A 282 12.71 -16.63 39.32
C ALA A 282 12.51 -15.54 40.36
#